data_47b29b51e786ad4fc93a763d45c7e23d
#
_entry.id   47b29b51e786ad4fc93a763d45c7e23d
#
_cell.length_a   1.000
_cell.length_b   1.000
_cell.length_c   1.000
_cell.angle_alpha   90.00
_cell.angle_beta   90.00
_cell.angle_gamma   90.00
#
_symmetry.space_group_name_H-M   'P 1'
#
loop_
_entity.id
_entity.type
_entity.pdbx_description
1 polymer ?
#
loop_
_entity_poly.entity_id
_entity_poly.type
_entity_poly.pdbx_seq_one_letter_code
_entity_poly.pdbx_strand_id
1 'polypeptide(L)'
;MFIALDPRTGEHHLRNADDFTAFAVVVPTADDLPLAPGTVPSSLGRVAPDGRHVFVWRDTVRALAGTAADSAAWQAGFDAMLAYADRSGWLTPDGAGIRAHCTTDATTATGA
;
A
#
# COMPACT_ATOMS: atom_id res chain seq x y z
N MET A 1 -5.27 -1.25 -7.04
CA MET A 1 -5.44 -1.17 -5.58
C MET A 1 -4.57 -0.06 -5.01
N PHE A 2 -5.09 0.73 -4.11
CA PHE A 2 -4.29 1.74 -3.44
C PHE A 2 -4.84 2.04 -2.05
N ILE A 3 -3.96 2.55 -1.18
CA ILE A 3 -4.34 3.04 0.14
C ILE A 3 -4.53 4.55 0.03
N ALA A 4 -5.76 5.03 0.25
CA ALA A 4 -6.03 6.46 0.39
C ALA A 4 -5.68 6.85 1.83
N LEU A 5 -4.66 7.69 2.00
CA LEU A 5 -4.13 8.08 3.30
C LEU A 5 -4.24 9.59 3.50
N ASP A 6 -4.75 10.00 4.65
CA ASP A 6 -4.65 11.39 5.12
C ASP A 6 -3.51 11.47 6.15
N PRO A 7 -2.35 12.06 5.80
CA PRO A 7 -1.21 12.12 6.73
C PRO A 7 -1.48 12.96 7.98
N ARG A 8 -2.44 13.88 7.93
CA ARG A 8 -2.75 14.74 9.07
C ARG A 8 -3.45 14.01 10.19
N THR A 9 -4.29 13.04 9.84
CA THR A 9 -5.11 12.28 10.80
C THR A 9 -4.69 10.83 10.94
N GLY A 10 -3.94 10.29 9.95
CA GLY A 10 -3.62 8.88 9.86
C GLY A 10 -4.77 8.02 9.34
N GLU A 11 -5.90 8.64 8.99
CA GLU A 11 -7.04 7.92 8.44
C GLU A 11 -6.68 7.32 7.08
N HIS A 12 -7.08 6.07 6.84
CA HIS A 12 -6.71 5.36 5.62
C HIS A 12 -7.77 4.34 5.24
N HIS A 13 -7.91 4.13 3.92
CA HIS A 13 -8.87 3.21 3.33
C HIS A 13 -8.26 2.50 2.14
N LEU A 14 -8.63 1.23 1.93
CA LEU A 14 -8.25 0.50 0.73
C LEU A 14 -9.27 0.77 -0.38
N ARG A 15 -8.78 1.14 -1.57
CA ARG A 15 -9.58 1.40 -2.76
C ARG A 15 -9.19 0.45 -3.87
N ASN A 16 -10.15 0.10 -4.74
CA ASN A 16 -9.94 -0.80 -5.88
C ASN A 16 -9.27 -2.11 -5.44
N ALA A 17 -9.85 -2.74 -4.42
CA ALA A 17 -9.27 -3.91 -3.77
C ALA A 17 -9.12 -5.12 -4.69
N ASP A 18 -9.81 -5.16 -5.82
CA ASP A 18 -9.76 -6.22 -6.83
C ASP A 18 -8.78 -5.93 -7.98
N ASP A 19 -8.09 -4.80 -7.95
CA ASP A 19 -7.07 -4.46 -8.95
C ASP A 19 -5.69 -4.87 -8.43
N PHE A 20 -5.20 -6.02 -8.88
CA PHE A 20 -3.90 -6.56 -8.46
C PHE A 20 -2.75 -6.16 -9.39
N THR A 21 -3.00 -5.27 -10.36
CA THR A 21 -1.97 -4.82 -11.33
C THR A 21 -1.23 -3.59 -10.85
N ALA A 22 -1.69 -2.95 -9.76
CA ALA A 22 -1.10 -1.74 -9.21
C ALA A 22 -1.23 -1.74 -7.69
N PHE A 23 -0.26 -1.12 -7.02
CA PHE A 23 -0.32 -0.88 -5.59
C PHE A 23 0.40 0.41 -5.23
N ALA A 24 -0.30 1.32 -4.55
CA ALA A 24 0.25 2.62 -4.19
C ALA A 24 -0.39 3.17 -2.93
N VAL A 25 0.21 4.22 -2.38
CA VAL A 25 -0.39 5.07 -1.34
C VAL A 25 -0.71 6.41 -1.98
N VAL A 26 -1.96 6.85 -1.87
CA VAL A 26 -2.42 8.12 -2.44
C VAL A 26 -2.71 9.09 -1.30
N VAL A 27 -2.09 10.27 -1.36
CA VAL A 27 -2.27 11.35 -0.40
C VAL A 27 -3.02 12.51 -1.05
N PRO A 28 -3.67 13.41 -0.26
CA PRO A 28 -4.54 14.45 -0.81
C PRO A 28 -3.83 15.48 -1.67
N THR A 29 -2.62 15.91 -1.31
CA THR A 29 -1.90 16.97 -2.01
C THR A 29 -0.41 16.68 -2.11
N ALA A 30 0.25 17.31 -3.11
CA ALA A 30 1.70 17.19 -3.28
C ALA A 30 2.48 17.78 -2.08
N ASP A 31 1.87 18.71 -1.33
CA ASP A 31 2.49 19.29 -0.13
C ASP A 31 2.63 18.26 1.00
N ASP A 32 1.89 17.14 0.94
CA ASP A 32 2.02 16.05 1.88
C ASP A 32 3.28 15.20 1.65
N LEU A 33 3.96 15.40 0.54
CA LEU A 33 5.16 14.66 0.17
C LEU A 33 6.42 15.52 0.24
N PRO A 34 7.58 14.98 0.64
CA PRO A 34 7.76 13.62 1.16
C PRO A 34 7.13 13.46 2.55
N LEU A 35 6.72 12.23 2.87
CA LEU A 35 6.15 11.93 4.19
C LEU A 35 7.24 11.96 5.25
N ALA A 36 6.94 12.58 6.39
CA ALA A 36 7.84 12.52 7.54
C ALA A 36 7.70 11.16 8.24
N PRO A 37 8.79 10.65 8.85
CA PRO A 37 8.71 9.47 9.68
C PRO A 37 7.63 9.63 10.77
N GLY A 38 6.81 8.60 10.94
CA GLY A 38 5.76 8.62 11.95
C GLY A 38 4.42 9.20 11.51
N THR A 39 4.30 9.73 10.27
CA THR A 39 3.00 10.20 9.75
C THR A 39 2.07 9.06 9.35
N VAL A 40 2.62 7.87 9.15
CA VAL A 40 1.85 6.66 8.83
C VAL A 40 1.62 5.89 10.13
N PRO A 41 0.35 5.50 10.43
CA PRO A 41 0.10 4.66 11.61
C PRO A 41 0.93 3.37 11.55
N SER A 42 1.49 2.97 12.67
CA SER A 42 2.32 1.75 12.75
C SER A 42 1.55 0.49 12.38
N SER A 43 0.22 0.52 12.55
CA SER A 43 -0.67 -0.58 12.15
C SER A 43 -0.82 -0.69 10.62
N LEU A 44 -0.58 0.40 9.89
CA LEU A 44 -0.64 0.41 8.43
C LEU A 44 0.70 0.04 7.80
N GLY A 45 1.78 0.61 8.30
CA GLY A 45 3.07 0.40 7.69
C GLY A 45 4.16 1.30 8.25
N ARG A 46 5.19 1.52 7.45
CA ARG A 46 6.35 2.33 7.81
C ARG A 46 6.79 3.17 6.62
N VAL A 47 7.05 4.46 6.86
CA VAL A 47 7.57 5.36 5.82
C VAL A 47 9.01 4.95 5.48
N ALA A 48 9.29 4.83 4.17
CA ALA A 48 10.65 4.58 3.70
C ALA A 48 11.53 5.82 3.90
N PRO A 49 12.88 5.66 3.91
CA PRO A 49 13.79 6.79 4.16
C PRO A 49 13.63 7.97 3.19
N ASP A 50 13.18 7.73 1.96
CA ASP A 50 12.96 8.79 0.97
C ASP A 50 11.67 9.58 1.18
N GLY A 51 10.79 9.13 2.08
CA GLY A 51 9.49 9.75 2.32
C GLY A 51 8.50 9.63 1.16
N ARG A 52 8.86 8.93 0.10
CA ARG A 52 8.07 8.79 -1.12
C ARG A 52 7.56 7.37 -1.35
N HIS A 53 7.88 6.48 -0.44
CA HIS A 53 7.40 5.10 -0.41
C HIS A 53 6.98 4.75 1.01
N VAL A 54 6.02 3.85 1.12
CA VAL A 54 5.56 3.28 2.40
C VAL A 54 5.65 1.78 2.28
N PHE A 55 6.23 1.13 3.28
CA PHE A 55 6.14 -0.32 3.42
C PHE A 55 4.83 -0.62 4.13
N VAL A 56 3.83 -1.04 3.37
CA VAL A 56 2.49 -1.36 3.90
C VAL A 56 2.45 -2.83 4.30
N TRP A 57 1.98 -3.10 5.52
CA TRP A 57 1.90 -4.49 6.01
C TRP A 57 0.86 -5.26 5.21
N ARG A 58 1.28 -6.41 4.66
CA ARG A 58 0.38 -7.24 3.84
C ARG A 58 -0.85 -7.73 4.62
N ASP A 59 -0.68 -8.01 5.91
CA ASP A 59 -1.79 -8.43 6.77
C ASP A 59 -2.81 -7.30 6.96
N THR A 60 -2.35 -6.05 6.98
CA THR A 60 -3.23 -4.88 7.06
C THR A 60 -4.02 -4.72 5.76
N VAL A 61 -3.41 -4.97 4.60
CA VAL A 61 -4.14 -4.94 3.33
C VAL A 61 -5.26 -5.97 3.33
N ARG A 62 -5.01 -7.19 3.80
CA ARG A 62 -6.05 -8.22 3.93
C ARG A 62 -7.17 -7.77 4.86
N ALA A 63 -6.83 -7.18 5.99
CA ALA A 63 -7.81 -6.68 6.95
C ALA A 63 -8.66 -5.55 6.34
N LEU A 64 -8.05 -4.63 5.61
CA LEU A 64 -8.74 -3.52 4.96
C LEU A 64 -9.64 -3.99 3.81
N ALA A 65 -9.29 -5.08 3.15
CA ALA A 65 -10.12 -5.68 2.11
C ALA A 65 -11.43 -6.25 2.66
N GLY A 66 -11.49 -6.54 3.95
CA GLY A 66 -12.71 -7.00 4.60
C GLY A 66 -13.21 -8.33 4.02
N THR A 67 -14.49 -8.37 3.66
CA THR A 67 -15.10 -9.59 3.13
C THR A 67 -14.54 -10.03 1.78
N ALA A 68 -13.96 -9.11 1.01
CA ALA A 68 -13.28 -9.47 -0.24
C ALA A 68 -12.13 -10.45 0.00
N ALA A 69 -11.42 -10.31 1.12
CA ALA A 69 -10.31 -11.18 1.47
C ALA A 69 -10.73 -12.62 1.79
N ASP A 70 -12.02 -12.88 2.02
CA ASP A 70 -12.55 -14.22 2.24
C ASP A 70 -12.72 -15.00 0.92
N SER A 71 -12.67 -14.31 -0.22
CA SER A 71 -12.79 -14.92 -1.54
C SER A 71 -11.51 -15.64 -1.93
N ALA A 72 -11.62 -16.88 -2.40
CA ALA A 72 -10.46 -17.61 -2.92
C ALA A 72 -9.84 -16.92 -4.14
N ALA A 73 -10.67 -16.29 -4.98
CA ALA A 73 -10.19 -15.53 -6.15
C ALA A 73 -9.39 -14.31 -5.71
N TRP A 74 -9.84 -13.60 -4.68
CA TRP A 74 -9.11 -12.46 -4.14
C TRP A 74 -7.76 -12.90 -3.55
N GLN A 75 -7.76 -13.97 -2.76
CA GLN A 75 -6.53 -14.49 -2.16
C GLN A 75 -5.50 -14.89 -3.22
N ALA A 76 -5.95 -15.57 -4.28
CA ALA A 76 -5.07 -15.95 -5.39
C ALA A 76 -4.50 -14.72 -6.11
N GLY A 77 -5.32 -13.69 -6.36
CA GLY A 77 -4.87 -12.45 -6.98
C GLY A 77 -3.86 -11.71 -6.11
N PHE A 78 -4.12 -11.63 -4.82
CA PHE A 78 -3.22 -10.97 -3.88
C PHE A 78 -1.89 -11.73 -3.75
N ASP A 79 -1.93 -13.05 -3.69
CA ASP A 79 -0.72 -13.87 -3.62
C ASP A 79 0.12 -13.71 -4.89
N ALA A 80 -0.51 -13.61 -6.07
CA ALA A 80 0.20 -13.33 -7.32
C ALA A 80 0.86 -11.93 -7.31
N MET A 81 0.17 -10.93 -6.76
CA MET A 81 0.72 -9.59 -6.58
C MET A 81 1.94 -9.61 -5.65
N LEU A 82 1.85 -10.35 -4.54
CA LEU A 82 2.97 -10.50 -3.60
C LEU A 82 4.16 -11.20 -4.24
N ALA A 83 3.92 -12.22 -5.05
CA ALA A 83 4.99 -12.94 -5.76
C ALA A 83 5.69 -12.01 -6.76
N TYR A 84 4.94 -11.17 -7.47
CA TYR A 84 5.51 -10.17 -8.37
C TYR A 84 6.35 -9.15 -7.59
N ALA A 85 5.85 -8.66 -6.46
CA ALA A 85 6.57 -7.72 -5.62
C ALA A 85 7.87 -8.34 -5.07
N ASP A 86 7.83 -9.61 -4.70
CA ASP A 86 9.01 -10.32 -4.23
C ASP A 86 10.09 -10.41 -5.32
N ARG A 87 9.70 -10.79 -6.54
CA ARG A 87 10.64 -10.85 -7.68
C ARG A 87 11.22 -9.48 -8.02
N SER A 88 10.47 -8.42 -7.79
CA SER A 88 10.90 -7.04 -8.08
C SER A 88 11.71 -6.42 -6.94
N GLY A 89 11.85 -7.09 -5.81
CA GLY A 89 12.56 -6.57 -4.65
C GLY A 89 11.77 -5.53 -3.85
N TRP A 90 10.45 -5.56 -3.94
CA TRP A 90 9.57 -4.58 -3.30
C TRP A 90 9.01 -5.04 -1.96
N LEU A 91 9.40 -6.21 -1.49
CA LEU A 91 9.03 -6.66 -0.15
C LEU A 91 10.15 -6.34 0.84
N THR A 92 9.78 -6.12 2.11
CA THR A 92 10.76 -6.07 3.19
C THR A 92 11.46 -7.43 3.33
N PRO A 93 12.65 -7.49 3.96
CA PRO A 93 13.40 -8.75 4.07
C PRO A 93 12.62 -9.89 4.73
N ASP A 94 11.70 -9.56 5.65
CA ASP A 94 10.82 -10.55 6.30
C ASP A 94 9.55 -10.85 5.48
N GLY A 95 9.34 -10.14 4.36
CA GLY A 95 8.17 -10.31 3.50
C GLY A 95 6.88 -9.72 4.06
N ALA A 96 6.91 -9.07 5.20
CA ALA A 96 5.70 -8.54 5.85
C ALA A 96 5.21 -7.22 5.25
N GLY A 97 6.10 -6.41 4.70
CA GLY A 97 5.79 -5.10 4.14
C GLY A 97 5.95 -5.06 2.63
N ILE A 98 5.02 -4.39 1.96
CA ILE A 98 5.02 -4.18 0.51
C ILE A 98 5.40 -2.73 0.25
N ARG A 99 6.44 -2.49 -0.54
CA ARG A 99 6.87 -1.15 -0.92
C ARG A 99 5.83 -0.54 -1.86
N ALA A 100 5.18 0.52 -1.42
CA ALA A 100 4.17 1.24 -2.20
C ALA A 100 4.66 2.64 -2.51
N HIS A 101 4.56 3.06 -3.76
CA HIS A 101 4.87 4.42 -4.18
C HIS A 101 3.81 5.38 -3.66
N CYS A 102 4.25 6.53 -3.15
CA CYS A 102 3.34 7.60 -2.73
C CYS A 102 3.08 8.56 -3.89
N THR A 103 1.80 8.84 -4.15
CA THR A 103 1.36 9.72 -5.22
C THR A 103 0.14 10.51 -4.77
N THR A 104 -0.20 11.56 -5.50
CA THR A 104 -1.41 12.35 -5.26
C THR A 104 -2.53 12.01 -6.24
N ASP A 105 -2.26 11.17 -7.22
CA ASP A 105 -3.20 10.83 -8.30
C ASP A 105 -3.36 9.32 -8.40
N ALA A 106 -4.57 8.84 -8.15
CA ALA A 106 -4.89 7.42 -8.24
C ALA A 106 -4.68 6.84 -9.65
N THR A 107 -4.77 7.67 -10.70
CA THR A 107 -4.55 7.21 -12.08
C THR A 107 -3.08 6.92 -12.38
N THR A 108 -2.16 7.45 -11.56
CA THR A 108 -0.72 7.17 -11.67
C THR A 108 -0.28 6.01 -10.80
N ALA A 109 -1.18 5.40 -10.03
CA ALA A 109 -0.90 4.28 -9.14
C ALA A 109 -0.75 2.97 -9.93
N THR A 110 0.18 2.93 -10.88
CA THR A 110 0.46 1.76 -11.71
C THR A 110 1.85 1.23 -11.40
N GLY A 111 1.91 0.04 -10.87
CA GLY A 111 3.17 -0.57 -10.49
C GLY A 111 3.86 0.19 -9.35
N ALA A 112 4.53 -0.45 -8.51
CA ALA A 112 5.19 0.21 -7.39
C ALA A 112 6.59 0.71 -7.74
#